data_5e35eed50fe59f9d97f3e3a7c535769f
#
_entry.id   5e35eed50fe59f9d97f3e3a7c535769f
#
_cell.length_a   1.000
_cell.length_b   1.000
_cell.length_c   1.000
_cell.angle_alpha   90.00
_cell.angle_beta   90.00
_cell.angle_gamma   90.00
#
_symmetry.space_group_name_H-M   'P 1'
#
loop_
_entity.id
_entity.type
_entity.pdbx_description
1 polymer ?
#
loop_
_entity_poly.entity_id
_entity_poly.type
_entity_poly.pdbx_seq_one_letter_code
_entity_poly.pdbx_strand_id
1 'polypeptide(L)'
;ARPVMPRQGPRLDSDLATQVSVLGTTDSSLSEEFQSGLYRLEQGRHISGDGDNVLVHRDFALQNGLSIGSTFRLRQEGRNATVRVAGIFSGNVQAQSPLPSDTSENLIYSGRRVASALTGNDRIDMIRCLSDNPQDLSAAVSQAKTMAGGKYDVTDDSARLSGVLQSVQTVRDLVRMVLLSVCLADVLVLAMALVFWIRSRIHEIGTLLALGIDK
;
A
#
# COMPACT_ATOMS: atom_id res chain seq x y z
N ALA A 1 -29.70 21.24 2.82
CA ALA A 1 -28.81 20.13 2.44
C ALA A 1 -29.64 18.86 2.30
N ARG A 2 -29.51 18.14 1.18
CA ARG A 2 -30.19 16.85 0.98
C ARG A 2 -29.51 15.78 1.86
N PRO A 3 -30.28 14.83 2.42
CA PRO A 3 -29.68 13.68 3.08
C PRO A 3 -28.87 12.89 2.07
N VAL A 4 -27.67 12.47 2.44
CA VAL A 4 -26.79 11.65 1.62
C VAL A 4 -27.03 10.20 1.99
N MET A 5 -27.17 9.32 0.99
CA MET A 5 -27.38 7.89 1.24
C MET A 5 -26.10 7.10 0.90
N PRO A 6 -25.68 6.19 1.77
CA PRO A 6 -24.61 5.26 1.48
C PRO A 6 -25.04 4.21 0.45
N ARG A 7 -24.07 3.56 -0.18
CA ARG A 7 -24.36 2.44 -1.09
C ARG A 7 -24.99 1.28 -0.30
N GLN A 8 -26.14 0.80 -0.75
CA GLN A 8 -26.81 -0.32 -0.12
C GLN A 8 -26.09 -1.63 -0.45
N GLY A 9 -25.58 -2.28 0.60
CA GLY A 9 -25.14 -3.68 0.55
C GLY A 9 -26.31 -4.67 0.61
N PRO A 10 -26.05 -5.97 0.75
CA PRO A 10 -27.10 -6.97 0.96
C PRO A 10 -27.94 -6.56 2.18
N ARG A 11 -29.25 -6.74 2.09
CA ARG A 11 -30.26 -6.28 3.03
C ARG A 11 -29.96 -6.66 4.47
N LEU A 12 -29.28 -5.78 5.17
CA LEU A 12 -29.16 -5.73 6.61
C LEU A 12 -30.18 -4.71 7.14
N ASP A 13 -30.43 -4.75 8.43
CA ASP A 13 -31.33 -3.82 9.14
C ASP A 13 -31.22 -2.40 8.57
N SER A 14 -32.34 -1.73 8.33
CA SER A 14 -32.39 -0.44 7.63
C SER A 14 -31.44 0.63 8.20
N ASP A 15 -31.16 0.58 9.51
CA ASP A 15 -30.28 1.53 10.18
C ASP A 15 -28.79 1.30 9.85
N LEU A 16 -28.38 0.05 9.66
CA LEU A 16 -27.00 -0.29 9.29
C LEU A 16 -26.70 0.01 7.81
N ALA A 17 -27.71 -0.09 6.95
CA ALA A 17 -27.58 0.19 5.53
C ALA A 17 -27.39 1.68 5.20
N THR A 18 -27.66 2.58 6.15
CA THR A 18 -27.52 4.04 6.00
C THR A 18 -26.25 4.60 6.66
N GLN A 19 -25.41 3.76 7.25
CA GLN A 19 -24.20 4.19 7.93
C GLN A 19 -23.05 4.39 6.96
N VAL A 20 -22.26 5.43 7.21
CA VAL A 20 -20.99 5.71 6.55
C VAL A 20 -19.88 5.73 7.60
N SER A 21 -18.71 5.29 7.23
CA SER A 21 -17.51 5.38 8.05
C SER A 21 -16.83 6.73 7.83
N VAL A 22 -16.59 7.48 8.91
CA VAL A 22 -15.91 8.78 8.83
C VAL A 22 -14.57 8.68 9.52
N LEU A 23 -13.51 8.80 8.75
CA LEU A 23 -12.14 8.78 9.24
C LEU A 23 -11.60 10.21 9.34
N GLY A 24 -11.40 10.69 10.56
CA GLY A 24 -10.74 11.99 10.81
C GLY A 24 -9.25 11.89 10.61
N THR A 25 -8.68 12.72 9.75
CA THR A 25 -7.23 12.75 9.47
C THR A 25 -6.72 14.19 9.36
N THR A 26 -5.46 14.40 9.67
CA THR A 26 -4.77 15.67 9.45
C THR A 26 -4.31 15.83 8.01
N ASP A 27 -3.96 14.71 7.36
CA ASP A 27 -3.57 14.69 5.95
C ASP A 27 -3.97 13.34 5.34
N SER A 28 -4.88 13.37 4.38
CA SER A 28 -5.36 12.15 3.73
C SER A 28 -4.37 11.57 2.72
N SER A 29 -3.39 12.34 2.25
CA SER A 29 -2.37 11.86 1.33
C SER A 29 -1.40 10.88 2.00
N LEU A 30 -1.28 10.94 3.31
CA LEU A 30 -0.41 10.11 4.14
C LEU A 30 -1.09 8.82 4.60
N SER A 31 -2.36 8.57 4.25
CA SER A 31 -3.00 7.30 4.60
C SER A 31 -2.39 6.14 3.81
N GLU A 32 -2.33 4.97 4.43
CA GLU A 32 -1.70 3.77 3.88
C GLU A 32 -2.29 3.40 2.51
N GLU A 33 -3.60 3.55 2.36
CA GLU A 33 -4.33 3.19 1.16
C GLU A 33 -3.95 4.09 -0.03
N PHE A 34 -3.70 5.38 0.21
CA PHE A 34 -3.21 6.29 -0.83
C PHE A 34 -1.72 6.07 -1.11
N GLN A 35 -0.91 5.84 -0.08
CA GLN A 35 0.53 5.59 -0.24
C GLN A 35 0.81 4.27 -0.97
N SER A 36 0.02 3.24 -0.72
CA SER A 36 0.14 1.94 -1.39
C SER A 36 -0.46 1.91 -2.80
N GLY A 37 -1.18 2.98 -3.20
CA GLY A 37 -1.85 3.06 -4.49
C GLY A 37 -3.16 2.26 -4.56
N LEU A 38 -3.66 1.73 -3.44
CA LEU A 38 -4.97 1.08 -3.36
C LEU A 38 -6.10 2.07 -3.58
N TYR A 39 -5.92 3.31 -3.09
CA TYR A 39 -6.79 4.44 -3.39
C TYR A 39 -6.07 5.45 -4.28
N ARG A 40 -6.82 6.05 -5.16
CA ARG A 40 -6.35 7.09 -6.08
C ARG A 40 -7.29 8.29 -6.04
N LEU A 41 -6.71 9.47 -5.88
CA LEU A 41 -7.46 10.72 -6.03
C LEU A 41 -7.78 10.94 -7.51
N GLU A 42 -9.07 11.00 -7.86
CA GLU A 42 -9.52 11.21 -9.24
C GLU A 42 -9.76 12.69 -9.53
N GLN A 43 -10.36 13.40 -8.56
CA GLN A 43 -10.73 14.82 -8.74
C GLN A 43 -10.49 15.59 -7.45
N GLY A 44 -10.16 16.86 -7.57
CA GLY A 44 -10.00 17.77 -6.45
C GLY A 44 -8.64 17.65 -5.79
N ARG A 45 -8.60 17.73 -4.47
CA ARG A 45 -7.37 17.73 -3.67
C ARG A 45 -7.52 16.90 -2.42
N HIS A 46 -6.40 16.43 -1.88
CA HIS A 46 -6.35 15.82 -0.57
C HIS A 46 -6.76 16.78 0.53
N ILE A 47 -7.24 16.22 1.64
CA ILE A 47 -7.49 16.99 2.85
C ILE A 47 -6.15 17.28 3.51
N SER A 48 -5.96 18.52 3.88
CA SER A 48 -4.83 18.99 4.66
C SER A 48 -5.36 19.94 5.74
N GLY A 49 -5.07 19.61 7.00
CA GLY A 49 -5.48 20.41 8.15
C GLY A 49 -6.91 20.12 8.67
N ASP A 50 -7.39 21.03 9.53
CA ASP A 50 -8.59 20.86 10.37
C ASP A 50 -9.89 21.43 9.78
N GLY A 51 -9.96 21.61 8.46
CA GLY A 51 -11.14 22.21 7.81
C GLY A 51 -12.37 21.28 7.77
N ASP A 52 -13.49 21.82 7.26
CA ASP A 52 -14.75 21.09 7.05
C ASP A 52 -14.76 20.33 5.71
N ASN A 53 -13.58 20.14 5.12
CA ASN A 53 -13.41 19.46 3.85
C ASN A 53 -13.43 17.94 4.04
N VAL A 54 -14.00 17.24 3.05
CA VAL A 54 -14.04 15.78 3.02
C VAL A 54 -13.60 15.24 1.67
N LEU A 55 -13.00 14.04 1.68
CA LEU A 55 -12.90 13.21 0.49
C LEU A 55 -13.97 12.14 0.55
N VAL A 56 -14.60 11.90 -0.59
CA VAL A 56 -15.64 10.87 -0.74
C VAL A 56 -15.26 9.91 -1.85
N HIS A 57 -15.69 8.67 -1.72
CA HIS A 57 -15.50 7.69 -2.78
C HIS A 57 -16.32 8.06 -4.02
N ARG A 58 -15.83 7.72 -5.22
CA ARG A 58 -16.48 7.99 -6.50
C ARG A 58 -17.90 7.46 -6.54
N ASP A 59 -18.11 6.20 -6.13
CA ASP A 59 -19.42 5.58 -6.20
C ASP A 59 -20.42 6.24 -5.24
N PHE A 60 -19.96 6.65 -4.04
CA PHE A 60 -20.75 7.46 -3.12
C PHE A 60 -21.12 8.82 -3.73
N ALA A 61 -20.17 9.49 -4.37
CA ALA A 61 -20.41 10.76 -5.03
C ALA A 61 -21.42 10.63 -6.16
N LEU A 62 -21.28 9.62 -7.01
CA LEU A 62 -22.22 9.36 -8.11
C LEU A 62 -23.61 9.04 -7.62
N GLN A 63 -23.76 8.18 -6.63
CA GLN A 63 -25.06 7.80 -6.07
C GLN A 63 -25.81 8.98 -5.47
N ASN A 64 -25.07 9.92 -4.87
CA ASN A 64 -25.65 11.07 -4.18
C ASN A 64 -25.62 12.36 -5.00
N GLY A 65 -25.15 12.32 -6.25
CA GLY A 65 -25.04 13.47 -7.14
C GLY A 65 -24.11 14.55 -6.58
N LEU A 66 -23.02 14.13 -5.90
CA LEU A 66 -22.05 15.03 -5.32
C LEU A 66 -20.91 15.32 -6.33
N SER A 67 -20.46 16.56 -6.32
CA SER A 67 -19.30 17.04 -7.07
C SER A 67 -18.39 17.85 -6.16
N ILE A 68 -17.20 18.18 -6.64
CA ILE A 68 -16.28 19.06 -5.91
C ILE A 68 -16.99 20.37 -5.53
N GLY A 69 -16.88 20.73 -4.26
CA GLY A 69 -17.54 21.91 -3.70
C GLY A 69 -18.97 21.67 -3.18
N SER A 70 -19.59 20.52 -3.47
CA SER A 70 -20.90 20.15 -2.90
C SER A 70 -20.83 20.09 -1.38
N THR A 71 -21.92 20.48 -0.73
CA THR A 71 -22.03 20.42 0.73
C THR A 71 -23.15 19.48 1.15
N PHE A 72 -22.88 18.68 2.17
CA PHE A 72 -23.88 17.79 2.77
C PHE A 72 -23.69 17.73 4.28
N ARG A 73 -24.63 17.07 4.96
CA ARG A 73 -24.65 16.98 6.43
C ARG A 73 -24.40 15.55 6.86
N LEU A 74 -23.42 15.37 7.73
CA LEU A 74 -23.20 14.14 8.49
C LEU A 74 -23.90 14.26 9.85
N ARG A 75 -24.44 13.16 10.35
CA ARG A 75 -25.12 13.09 11.64
C ARG A 75 -24.67 11.86 12.40
N GLN A 76 -24.35 12.04 13.67
CA GLN A 76 -24.02 10.96 14.60
C GLN A 76 -24.59 11.30 16.00
N GLU A 77 -25.38 10.42 16.58
CA GLU A 77 -25.92 10.54 17.94
C GLU A 77 -26.53 11.93 18.27
N GLY A 78 -27.27 12.49 17.33
CA GLY A 78 -27.89 13.82 17.49
C GLY A 78 -26.97 15.01 17.18
N ARG A 79 -25.67 14.79 17.00
CA ARG A 79 -24.74 15.83 16.55
C ARG A 79 -24.74 15.91 15.03
N ASN A 80 -24.45 17.09 14.51
CA ASN A 80 -24.44 17.33 13.07
C ASN A 80 -23.16 18.08 12.67
N ALA A 81 -22.54 17.67 11.56
CA ALA A 81 -21.45 18.39 10.91
C ALA A 81 -21.81 18.65 9.45
N THR A 82 -21.66 19.90 9.00
CA THR A 82 -21.79 20.25 7.58
C THR A 82 -20.42 20.18 6.97
N VAL A 83 -20.28 19.41 5.89
CA VAL A 83 -19.01 19.15 5.23
C VAL A 83 -19.06 19.55 3.77
N ARG A 84 -17.88 19.84 3.20
CA ARG A 84 -17.72 20.20 1.80
C ARG A 84 -16.80 19.19 1.09
N VAL A 85 -17.22 18.70 -0.06
CA VAL A 85 -16.44 17.80 -0.89
C VAL A 85 -15.23 18.54 -1.46
N ALA A 86 -14.02 18.18 -1.03
CA ALA A 86 -12.76 18.73 -1.52
C ALA A 86 -12.12 17.84 -2.57
N GLY A 87 -12.38 16.53 -2.50
CA GLY A 87 -11.85 15.57 -3.46
C GLY A 87 -12.72 14.31 -3.57
N ILE A 88 -12.57 13.65 -4.69
CA ILE A 88 -13.21 12.38 -5.01
C ILE A 88 -12.10 11.37 -5.28
N PHE A 89 -12.15 10.24 -4.60
CA PHE A 89 -11.19 9.16 -4.76
C PHE A 89 -11.86 7.88 -5.26
N SER A 90 -11.07 7.00 -5.83
CA SER A 90 -11.49 5.64 -6.21
C SER A 90 -10.49 4.62 -5.70
N GLY A 91 -10.88 3.38 -5.78
CA GLY A 91 -10.13 2.23 -5.33
C GLY A 91 -10.98 1.35 -4.45
N ASN A 92 -10.55 0.11 -4.27
CA ASN A 92 -11.29 -0.83 -3.44
C ASN A 92 -10.30 -1.59 -2.55
N VAL A 93 -10.52 -1.50 -1.26
CA VAL A 93 -9.86 -2.34 -0.26
C VAL A 93 -10.87 -3.37 0.17
N GLN A 94 -10.48 -4.63 0.13
CA GLN A 94 -11.36 -5.72 0.55
C GLN A 94 -11.70 -5.52 2.02
N ALA A 95 -12.98 -5.22 2.30
CA ALA A 95 -13.46 -5.03 3.66
C ALA A 95 -13.27 -6.33 4.45
N GLN A 96 -12.70 -6.22 5.64
CA GLN A 96 -12.56 -7.36 6.55
C GLN A 96 -13.87 -7.67 7.31
N SER A 97 -14.85 -6.81 7.18
CA SER A 97 -16.13 -6.87 7.87
C SER A 97 -17.28 -6.94 6.85
N PRO A 98 -18.35 -7.69 7.16
CA PRO A 98 -19.55 -7.73 6.32
C PRO A 98 -20.43 -6.47 6.42
N LEU A 99 -20.04 -5.47 7.22
CA LEU A 99 -20.83 -4.28 7.41
C LEU A 99 -20.71 -3.32 6.22
N PRO A 100 -21.81 -2.75 5.72
CA PRO A 100 -21.78 -1.79 4.62
C PRO A 100 -20.95 -0.54 4.92
N SER A 101 -20.86 -0.12 6.20
CA SER A 101 -20.04 1.00 6.63
C SER A 101 -18.55 0.80 6.39
N ASP A 102 -18.09 -0.45 6.39
CA ASP A 102 -16.67 -0.78 6.29
C ASP A 102 -16.22 -0.96 4.84
N THR A 103 -17.12 -0.81 3.89
CA THR A 103 -16.77 -0.83 2.46
C THR A 103 -16.10 0.47 2.05
N SER A 104 -15.14 0.37 1.13
CA SER A 104 -14.41 1.55 0.60
C SER A 104 -15.35 2.61 0.03
N GLU A 105 -16.48 2.18 -0.54
CA GLU A 105 -17.45 3.08 -1.13
C GLU A 105 -18.16 3.98 -0.10
N ASN A 106 -18.29 3.52 1.15
CA ASN A 106 -18.93 4.27 2.24
C ASN A 106 -17.93 4.97 3.17
N LEU A 107 -16.64 4.94 2.82
CA LEU A 107 -15.59 5.62 3.58
C LEU A 107 -15.50 7.10 3.18
N ILE A 108 -15.52 7.96 4.19
CA ILE A 108 -15.35 9.41 4.06
C ILE A 108 -14.12 9.82 4.87
N TYR A 109 -13.12 10.36 4.22
CA TYR A 109 -12.03 11.05 4.91
C TYR A 109 -12.47 12.46 5.27
N SER A 110 -12.23 12.88 6.50
CA SER A 110 -12.58 14.22 6.98
C SER A 110 -11.43 14.87 7.72
N GLY A 111 -11.46 16.19 7.86
CA GLY A 111 -10.57 16.87 8.79
C GLY A 111 -10.91 16.50 10.25
N ARG A 112 -9.90 16.58 11.14
CA ARG A 112 -10.06 16.26 12.56
C ARG A 112 -11.23 17.00 13.22
N ARG A 113 -11.44 18.26 12.85
CA ARG A 113 -12.54 19.09 13.37
C ARG A 113 -13.93 18.49 13.10
N VAL A 114 -14.13 17.93 11.92
CA VAL A 114 -15.41 17.26 11.57
C VAL A 114 -15.61 16.02 12.42
N ALA A 115 -14.57 15.17 12.56
CA ALA A 115 -14.63 13.98 13.39
C ALA A 115 -14.92 14.33 14.86
N SER A 116 -14.25 15.34 15.40
CA SER A 116 -14.45 15.86 16.75
C SER A 116 -15.87 16.41 16.95
N ALA A 117 -16.43 17.13 15.97
CA ALA A 117 -17.79 17.64 16.02
C ALA A 117 -18.85 16.52 16.02
N LEU A 118 -18.60 15.43 15.33
CA LEU A 118 -19.48 14.27 15.28
C LEU A 118 -19.41 13.42 16.55
N THR A 119 -18.20 13.14 17.03
CA THR A 119 -18.01 12.31 18.23
C THR A 119 -18.20 13.08 19.53
N GLY A 120 -18.09 14.42 19.50
CA GLY A 120 -18.07 15.28 20.67
C GLY A 120 -16.81 15.13 21.53
N ASN A 121 -15.77 14.56 20.96
CA ASN A 121 -14.52 14.27 21.61
C ASN A 121 -13.35 14.72 20.71
N ASP A 122 -12.42 15.44 21.29
CA ASP A 122 -11.19 15.91 20.57
C ASP A 122 -9.99 14.99 20.85
N ARG A 123 -10.25 13.72 21.14
CA ARG A 123 -9.19 12.72 21.35
C ARG A 123 -8.62 12.28 20.02
N ILE A 124 -7.33 12.04 20.02
CA ILE A 124 -6.63 11.40 18.92
C ILE A 124 -6.55 9.92 19.27
N ASP A 125 -7.18 9.08 18.44
CA ASP A 125 -7.20 7.63 18.68
C ASP A 125 -5.91 6.97 18.19
N MET A 126 -5.31 7.50 17.11
CA MET A 126 -4.11 6.94 16.50
C MET A 126 -3.20 8.03 15.93
N ILE A 127 -1.91 7.89 16.15
CA ILE A 127 -0.86 8.68 15.49
C ILE A 127 -0.06 7.73 14.63
N ARG A 128 0.00 7.97 13.32
CA ARG A 128 0.86 7.23 12.40
C ARG A 128 2.08 8.07 12.07
N CYS A 129 3.26 7.50 12.28
CA CYS A 129 4.52 8.07 11.86
C CYS A 129 5.06 7.27 10.68
N LEU A 130 5.41 7.96 9.60
CA LEU A 130 6.02 7.36 8.43
C LEU A 130 7.54 7.58 8.51
N SER A 131 8.31 6.56 8.19
CA SER A 131 9.76 6.64 8.07
C SER A 131 10.15 6.41 6.62
N ASP A 132 10.98 7.29 6.08
CA ASP A 132 11.49 7.16 4.71
C ASP A 132 12.54 6.05 4.60
N ASN A 133 13.16 5.68 5.73
CA ASN A 133 14.20 4.66 5.76
C ASN A 133 13.80 3.50 6.69
N PRO A 134 13.59 2.29 6.15
CA PRO A 134 13.24 1.12 6.96
C PRO A 134 14.28 0.74 8.00
N GLN A 135 15.56 1.12 7.81
CA GLN A 135 16.65 0.79 8.74
C GLN A 135 16.55 1.60 10.03
N ASP A 136 15.95 2.79 10.00
CA ASP A 136 15.81 3.67 11.15
C ASP A 136 14.54 3.36 11.96
N LEU A 137 13.68 2.48 11.45
CA LEU A 137 12.38 2.18 12.07
C LEU A 137 12.52 1.62 13.48
N SER A 138 13.45 0.71 13.71
CA SER A 138 13.67 0.11 15.03
C SER A 138 14.13 1.13 16.09
N ALA A 139 14.97 2.07 15.68
CA ALA A 139 15.42 3.17 16.54
C ALA A 139 14.29 4.14 16.84
N ALA A 140 13.50 4.51 15.81
CA ALA A 140 12.34 5.38 15.93
C ALA A 140 11.26 4.77 16.86
N VAL A 141 10.97 3.47 16.71
CA VAL A 141 10.03 2.74 17.58
C VAL A 141 10.51 2.72 19.04
N SER A 142 11.80 2.47 19.27
CA SER A 142 12.37 2.47 20.61
C SER A 142 12.26 3.85 21.27
N GLN A 143 12.50 4.89 20.50
CA GLN A 143 12.38 6.28 20.96
C GLN A 143 10.90 6.63 21.23
N ALA A 144 9.98 6.25 20.36
CA ALA A 144 8.55 6.44 20.54
C ALA A 144 8.03 5.70 21.80
N LYS A 145 8.46 4.46 22.04
CA LYS A 145 8.12 3.69 23.26
C LYS A 145 8.62 4.40 24.53
N THR A 146 9.82 4.97 24.48
CA THR A 146 10.38 5.73 25.60
C THR A 146 9.56 6.99 25.87
N MET A 147 9.19 7.74 24.82
CA MET A 147 8.33 8.93 24.93
C MET A 147 6.92 8.62 25.40
N ALA A 148 6.36 7.49 24.96
CA ALA A 148 5.02 7.05 25.36
C ALA A 148 4.91 6.70 26.84
N GLY A 149 6.03 6.37 27.51
CA GLY A 149 6.09 6.12 28.96
C GLY A 149 5.11 5.03 29.44
N GLY A 150 4.75 4.08 28.58
CA GLY A 150 3.78 3.03 28.88
C GLY A 150 2.31 3.45 28.89
N LYS A 151 1.99 4.70 28.59
CA LYS A 151 0.60 5.22 28.51
C LYS A 151 -0.09 4.89 27.20
N TYR A 152 0.68 4.68 26.13
CA TYR A 152 0.19 4.45 24.78
C TYR A 152 0.80 3.15 24.26
N ASP A 153 0.02 2.43 23.50
CA ASP A 153 0.50 1.25 22.79
C ASP A 153 1.23 1.70 21.51
N VAL A 154 2.50 1.35 21.41
CA VAL A 154 3.34 1.64 20.24
C VAL A 154 3.56 0.35 19.50
N THR A 155 2.79 0.18 18.42
CA THR A 155 2.93 -0.95 17.49
C THR A 155 3.80 -0.56 16.31
N ASP A 156 4.62 -1.46 15.85
CA ASP A 156 5.35 -1.31 14.60
C ASP A 156 4.85 -2.31 13.56
N ASP A 157 4.81 -1.90 12.33
CA ASP A 157 4.53 -2.78 11.19
C ASP A 157 5.81 -3.47 10.67
N SER A 158 6.92 -3.40 11.43
CA SER A 158 8.20 -4.02 11.07
C SER A 158 8.07 -5.53 10.88
N ALA A 159 7.19 -6.18 11.61
CA ALA A 159 6.93 -7.60 11.46
C ALA A 159 6.32 -7.95 10.08
N ARG A 160 5.43 -7.12 9.57
CA ARG A 160 4.89 -7.24 8.20
C ARG A 160 5.95 -6.90 7.16
N LEU A 161 6.70 -5.82 7.40
CA LEU A 161 7.77 -5.38 6.52
C LEU A 161 8.91 -6.41 6.48
N SER A 162 9.30 -7.00 7.61
CA SER A 162 10.34 -8.02 7.69
C SER A 162 9.97 -9.28 6.91
N GLY A 163 8.71 -9.71 6.94
CA GLY A 163 8.21 -10.82 6.12
C GLY A 163 8.33 -10.55 4.62
N VAL A 164 7.99 -9.35 4.18
CA VAL A 164 8.14 -8.94 2.76
C VAL A 164 9.61 -8.84 2.37
N LEU A 165 10.44 -8.21 3.20
CA LEU A 165 11.89 -8.08 2.96
C LEU A 165 12.58 -9.44 2.92
N GLN A 166 12.19 -10.37 3.79
CA GLN A 166 12.73 -11.74 3.79
C GLN A 166 12.34 -12.49 2.52
N SER A 167 11.10 -12.31 2.04
CA SER A 167 10.66 -12.88 0.76
C SER A 167 11.47 -12.34 -0.42
N VAL A 168 11.73 -11.02 -0.45
CA VAL A 168 12.57 -10.39 -1.47
C VAL A 168 14.02 -10.89 -1.42
N GLN A 169 14.58 -11.06 -0.22
CA GLN A 169 15.93 -11.63 -0.05
C GLN A 169 15.99 -13.08 -0.55
N THR A 170 14.99 -13.89 -0.23
CA THR A 170 14.92 -15.29 -0.71
C THR A 170 14.88 -15.35 -2.24
N VAL A 171 14.09 -14.51 -2.89
CA VAL A 171 14.04 -14.42 -4.36
C VAL A 171 15.39 -13.98 -4.92
N ARG A 172 16.04 -13.00 -4.32
CA ARG A 172 17.37 -12.53 -4.73
C ARG A 172 18.44 -13.63 -4.63
N ASP A 173 18.39 -14.41 -3.56
CA ASP A 173 19.34 -15.52 -3.35
C ASP A 173 19.07 -16.67 -4.32
N LEU A 174 17.81 -16.96 -4.63
CA LEU A 174 17.42 -17.90 -5.69
C LEU A 174 17.98 -17.46 -7.06
N VAL A 175 17.78 -16.20 -7.43
CA VAL A 175 18.31 -15.64 -8.69
C VAL A 175 19.83 -15.74 -8.74
N ARG A 176 20.52 -15.47 -7.63
CA ARG A 176 21.98 -15.63 -7.57
C ARG A 176 22.42 -17.08 -7.75
N MET A 177 21.73 -18.04 -7.13
CA MET A 177 22.03 -19.47 -7.29
C MET A 177 21.83 -19.91 -8.75
N VAL A 178 20.75 -19.50 -9.37
CA VAL A 178 20.47 -19.80 -10.79
C VAL A 178 21.57 -19.21 -11.69
N LEU A 179 21.94 -17.94 -11.50
CA LEU A 179 23.01 -17.30 -12.25
C LEU A 179 24.35 -18.05 -12.10
N LEU A 180 24.72 -18.42 -10.86
CA LEU A 180 25.93 -19.19 -10.61
C LEU A 180 25.93 -20.55 -11.31
N SER A 181 24.77 -21.25 -11.30
CA SER A 181 24.65 -22.56 -11.95
C SER A 181 24.77 -22.45 -13.48
N VAL A 182 24.18 -21.41 -14.08
CA VAL A 182 24.31 -21.15 -15.52
C VAL A 182 25.75 -20.81 -15.88
N CYS A 183 26.40 -19.92 -15.16
CA CYS A 183 27.82 -19.61 -15.38
C CYS A 183 28.72 -20.86 -15.27
N LEU A 184 28.47 -21.74 -14.31
CA LEU A 184 29.22 -22.96 -14.15
C LEU A 184 28.99 -23.90 -15.34
N ALA A 185 27.75 -24.04 -15.80
CA ALA A 185 27.41 -24.82 -16.98
C ALA A 185 28.13 -24.29 -18.26
N ASP A 186 28.13 -22.97 -18.45
CA ASP A 186 28.80 -22.32 -19.57
C ASP A 186 30.32 -22.58 -19.55
N VAL A 187 30.96 -22.51 -18.40
CA VAL A 187 32.38 -22.82 -18.23
C VAL A 187 32.67 -24.28 -18.59
N LEU A 188 31.81 -25.22 -18.18
CA LEU A 188 31.94 -26.63 -18.52
C LEU A 188 31.81 -26.88 -20.04
N VAL A 189 30.83 -26.24 -20.67
CA VAL A 189 30.64 -26.34 -22.13
C VAL A 189 31.84 -25.78 -22.88
N LEU A 190 32.36 -24.63 -22.48
CA LEU A 190 33.55 -24.04 -23.06
C LEU A 190 34.77 -24.93 -22.86
N ALA A 191 34.96 -25.53 -21.68
CA ALA A 191 36.04 -26.45 -21.41
C ALA A 191 35.96 -27.70 -22.30
N MET A 192 34.77 -28.30 -22.45
CA MET A 192 34.55 -29.41 -23.38
C MET A 192 34.86 -29.03 -24.85
N ALA A 193 34.37 -27.88 -25.29
CA ALA A 193 34.63 -27.39 -26.64
C ALA A 193 36.11 -27.21 -26.90
N LEU A 194 36.85 -26.65 -25.93
CA LEU A 194 38.32 -26.53 -26.00
C LEU A 194 39.01 -27.89 -26.09
N VAL A 195 38.62 -28.86 -25.27
CA VAL A 195 39.18 -30.22 -25.31
C VAL A 195 38.93 -30.87 -26.66
N PHE A 196 37.71 -30.77 -27.21
CA PHE A 196 37.41 -31.29 -28.55
C PHE A 196 38.21 -30.58 -29.63
N TRP A 197 38.35 -29.26 -29.56
CA TRP A 197 39.12 -28.48 -30.52
C TRP A 197 40.62 -28.87 -30.50
N ILE A 198 41.21 -29.01 -29.33
CA ILE A 198 42.61 -29.45 -29.16
C ILE A 198 42.76 -30.87 -29.70
N ARG A 199 41.83 -31.78 -29.38
CA ARG A 199 41.88 -33.18 -29.84
C ARG A 199 41.77 -33.29 -31.35
N SER A 200 40.94 -32.49 -32.00
CA SER A 200 40.84 -32.39 -33.45
C SER A 200 42.14 -31.92 -34.08
N ARG A 201 42.78 -30.90 -33.51
CA ARG A 201 44.06 -30.36 -34.01
C ARG A 201 45.22 -31.34 -33.84
N ILE A 202 45.27 -32.09 -32.74
CA ILE A 202 46.28 -33.13 -32.53
C ILE A 202 46.15 -34.23 -33.59
N HIS A 203 44.93 -34.58 -33.96
CA HIS A 203 44.70 -35.59 -35.00
C HIS A 203 45.17 -35.11 -36.39
N GLU A 204 44.89 -33.86 -36.77
CA GLU A 204 45.36 -33.22 -37.99
C GLU A 204 46.92 -33.17 -38.05
N ILE A 205 47.60 -32.79 -36.95
CA ILE A 205 49.02 -32.73 -36.81
C ILE A 205 49.60 -34.14 -36.92
N GLY A 206 49.00 -35.14 -36.29
CA GLY A 206 49.38 -36.52 -36.35
C GLY A 206 49.36 -37.11 -37.78
N THR A 207 48.33 -36.78 -38.56
CA THR A 207 48.22 -37.21 -39.98
C THR A 207 49.25 -36.50 -40.87
N LEU A 208 49.55 -35.22 -40.66
CA LEU A 208 50.59 -34.48 -41.37
C LEU A 208 51.98 -35.01 -41.07
N LEU A 209 52.26 -35.35 -39.81
CA LEU A 209 53.54 -36.01 -39.45
C LEU A 209 53.67 -37.40 -40.07
N ALA A 210 52.62 -38.20 -40.13
CA ALA A 210 52.61 -39.52 -40.78
C ALA A 210 52.84 -39.46 -42.29
N LEU A 211 52.46 -38.32 -42.93
CA LEU A 211 52.74 -38.04 -44.35
C LEU A 211 54.19 -37.52 -44.64
N GLY A 212 55.02 -37.41 -43.60
CA GLY A 212 56.43 -37.04 -43.78
C GLY A 212 56.69 -35.56 -44.06
N ILE A 213 55.67 -34.68 -43.71
CA ILE A 213 55.84 -33.25 -43.79
C ILE A 213 56.55 -32.80 -42.51
N ASP A 214 57.87 -32.78 -42.58
CA ASP A 214 58.70 -32.17 -41.54
C ASP A 214 58.77 -30.66 -41.75
N LYS A 215 59.03 -29.89 -40.64
CA LYS A 215 58.97 -28.43 -40.59
C LYS A 215 59.83 -27.75 -41.62
#